data_c0cc30294d1198c1aef017d385b00645
#
_entry.id   c0cc30294d1198c1aef017d385b00645
#
_cell.length_a   1.000
_cell.length_b   1.000
_cell.length_c   1.000
_cell.angle_alpha   90.00
_cell.angle_beta   90.00
_cell.angle_gamma   90.00
#
_symmetry.space_group_name_H-M   'P 1'
#
loop_
_entity.id
_entity.type
_entity.pdbx_description
1 polymer ?
#
loop_
_entity_poly.entity_id
_entity_poly.type
_entity_poly.pdbx_seq_one_letter_code
_entity_poly.pdbx_strand_id
1 'polypeptide(L)'
;MSDQTQVQKIDIDLIRKFSSVKIVFFLASAFVIQVTALSTLKKLDTSWVEPPAEKIEKWSPDLFRTFSFGQVMSGIDLIWLRVLQDDAISHVHEGLHPAVYYDLDLATDLDPAFLQAYIGGANLLAVIRDDGPGARDLLLKGEKFRTENIPDYPENFKKRHWSGASSLSMLLAYTYLFELNDMLNAKKYFNVASQLPGSPTYVQNLVRRLDAPGGEYEVGMKLLDFLAKDAKDDRTQEGFDKKKKSLFLGELLFQINNSFTQDLLKNKIPAHAKQDSNLMSRYWADFCTRNHKPQHDPFGGKLAWDPVAQKIVSSTPHQKVFGLD
;
A
#
# COMPACT_ATOMS: atom_id res chain seq x y z
N MET A 1 -53.73 -42.53 34.80
CA MET A 1 -52.39 -42.18 34.18
C MET A 1 -52.48 -41.37 32.88
N SER A 2 -53.66 -41.01 32.37
CA SER A 2 -53.84 -40.28 31.13
C SER A 2 -53.92 -38.74 31.28
N ASP A 3 -54.23 -38.24 32.46
CA ASP A 3 -54.45 -36.78 32.64
C ASP A 3 -53.15 -35.96 32.79
N GLN A 4 -52.11 -36.49 33.37
CA GLN A 4 -50.85 -35.77 33.52
C GLN A 4 -50.09 -35.54 32.18
N THR A 5 -50.26 -36.43 31.18
CA THR A 5 -49.66 -36.34 29.88
C THR A 5 -50.33 -35.26 29.00
N GLN A 6 -51.60 -35.01 29.21
CA GLN A 6 -52.30 -33.94 28.46
C GLN A 6 -51.96 -32.53 28.96
N VAL A 7 -51.84 -32.33 30.26
CA VAL A 7 -51.47 -31.03 30.84
C VAL A 7 -50.06 -30.63 30.45
N GLN A 8 -49.12 -31.60 30.45
CA GLN A 8 -47.74 -31.33 30.04
C GLN A 8 -47.59 -30.98 28.54
N LYS A 9 -48.44 -31.53 27.68
CA LYS A 9 -48.45 -31.27 26.24
C LYS A 9 -49.03 -29.87 25.92
N ILE A 10 -50.01 -29.43 26.67
CA ILE A 10 -50.62 -28.10 26.53
C ILE A 10 -49.62 -27.01 26.94
N ASP A 11 -48.85 -27.20 28.00
CA ASP A 11 -47.81 -26.24 28.45
C ASP A 11 -46.68 -26.10 27.46
N ILE A 12 -46.20 -27.18 26.85
CA ILE A 12 -45.13 -27.14 25.84
C ILE A 12 -45.57 -26.43 24.55
N ASP A 13 -46.80 -26.68 24.11
CA ASP A 13 -47.33 -26.02 22.92
C ASP A 13 -47.62 -24.52 23.16
N LEU A 14 -48.01 -24.15 24.37
CA LEU A 14 -48.18 -22.76 24.77
C LEU A 14 -46.85 -22.00 24.80
N ILE A 15 -45.82 -22.61 25.42
CA ILE A 15 -44.46 -22.05 25.48
C ILE A 15 -43.88 -21.91 24.07
N ARG A 16 -44.09 -22.90 23.19
CA ARG A 16 -43.65 -22.88 21.80
C ARG A 16 -44.33 -21.79 20.96
N LYS A 17 -45.66 -21.60 21.15
CA LYS A 17 -46.39 -20.48 20.52
C LYS A 17 -45.93 -19.11 21.03
N PHE A 18 -45.73 -18.96 22.33
CA PHE A 18 -45.23 -17.71 22.92
C PHE A 18 -43.81 -17.38 22.45
N SER A 19 -42.96 -18.39 22.30
CA SER A 19 -41.61 -18.21 21.75
C SER A 19 -41.64 -17.78 20.26
N SER A 20 -42.53 -18.41 19.47
CA SER A 20 -42.71 -18.07 18.04
C SER A 20 -43.24 -16.64 17.84
N VAL A 21 -44.18 -16.20 18.65
CA VAL A 21 -44.74 -14.83 18.61
C VAL A 21 -43.65 -13.79 18.93
N LYS A 22 -42.81 -14.06 19.95
CA LYS A 22 -41.70 -13.18 20.29
C LYS A 22 -40.67 -13.07 19.17
N ILE A 23 -40.33 -14.18 18.51
CA ILE A 23 -39.42 -14.21 17.37
C ILE A 23 -40.00 -13.42 16.20
N VAL A 24 -41.28 -13.62 15.87
CA VAL A 24 -41.95 -12.85 14.79
C VAL A 24 -41.99 -11.37 15.11
N PHE A 25 -42.28 -10.99 16.35
CA PHE A 25 -42.27 -9.59 16.77
C PHE A 25 -40.88 -8.98 16.70
N PHE A 26 -39.84 -9.72 17.14
CA PHE A 26 -38.44 -9.26 17.00
C PHE A 26 -38.00 -9.07 15.54
N LEU A 27 -38.34 -10.03 14.68
CA LEU A 27 -38.05 -9.93 13.24
C LEU A 27 -38.82 -8.76 12.56
N ALA A 28 -40.08 -8.56 12.93
CA ALA A 28 -40.88 -7.45 12.41
C ALA A 28 -40.33 -6.09 12.88
N SER A 29 -39.92 -5.96 14.13
CA SER A 29 -39.31 -4.73 14.63
C SER A 29 -37.95 -4.47 14.02
N ALA A 30 -37.12 -5.50 13.82
CA ALA A 30 -35.83 -5.38 13.10
C ALA A 30 -36.05 -4.92 11.64
N PHE A 31 -37.05 -5.48 10.96
CA PHE A 31 -37.41 -5.07 9.60
C PHE A 31 -37.88 -3.62 9.52
N VAL A 32 -38.74 -3.17 10.46
CA VAL A 32 -39.18 -1.77 10.54
C VAL A 32 -38.01 -0.82 10.78
N ILE A 33 -37.09 -1.19 11.69
CA ILE A 33 -35.88 -0.40 11.94
C ILE A 33 -35.02 -0.33 10.67
N GLN A 34 -34.82 -1.43 9.96
CA GLN A 34 -34.07 -1.47 8.71
C GLN A 34 -34.69 -0.62 7.61
N VAL A 35 -36.01 -0.70 7.42
CA VAL A 35 -36.72 0.12 6.41
C VAL A 35 -36.65 1.60 6.75
N THR A 36 -36.81 1.96 8.03
CA THR A 36 -36.69 3.36 8.48
C THR A 36 -35.26 3.87 8.33
N ALA A 37 -34.26 3.08 8.66
CA ALA A 37 -32.85 3.44 8.47
C ALA A 37 -32.53 3.66 6.95
N LEU A 38 -32.95 2.75 6.08
CA LEU A 38 -32.77 2.87 4.64
C LEU A 38 -33.48 4.08 4.05
N SER A 39 -34.71 4.38 4.50
CA SER A 39 -35.47 5.55 4.03
C SER A 39 -34.86 6.87 4.49
N THR A 40 -34.24 6.89 5.65
CA THR A 40 -33.50 8.05 6.20
C THR A 40 -32.18 8.25 5.44
N LEU A 41 -31.45 7.16 5.18
CA LEU A 41 -30.21 7.20 4.37
C LEU A 41 -30.47 7.71 2.94
N LYS A 42 -31.59 7.35 2.32
CA LYS A 42 -31.95 7.89 1.00
C LYS A 42 -32.24 9.39 0.97
N LYS A 43 -32.56 10.01 2.11
CA LYS A 43 -32.79 11.45 2.24
C LYS A 43 -31.50 12.23 2.56
N LEU A 44 -30.46 11.54 3.01
CA LEU A 44 -29.14 12.13 3.18
C LEU A 44 -28.45 12.13 1.82
N ASP A 45 -27.92 13.28 1.44
CA ASP A 45 -27.08 13.37 0.24
C ASP A 45 -25.87 12.46 0.46
N THR A 46 -25.85 11.34 -0.26
CA THR A 46 -24.90 10.23 -0.03
C THR A 46 -23.64 10.36 -0.87
N SER A 47 -23.28 11.55 -1.30
CA SER A 47 -21.92 11.78 -1.76
C SER A 47 -20.99 11.60 -0.55
N TRP A 48 -20.47 10.36 -0.41
CA TRP A 48 -19.51 10.07 0.66
C TRP A 48 -18.24 10.87 0.36
N VAL A 49 -17.97 11.84 1.22
CA VAL A 49 -16.71 12.58 1.22
C VAL A 49 -15.84 11.97 2.32
N GLU A 50 -14.64 11.55 1.97
CA GLU A 50 -13.68 11.08 2.96
C GLU A 50 -13.47 12.16 4.02
N PRO A 51 -13.64 11.86 5.32
CA PRO A 51 -13.40 12.84 6.36
C PRO A 51 -11.91 13.29 6.33
N PRO A 52 -11.62 14.56 6.66
CA PRO A 52 -10.24 14.98 6.80
C PRO A 52 -9.47 14.05 7.74
N ALA A 53 -8.24 13.72 7.39
CA ALA A 53 -7.42 12.72 8.10
C ALA A 53 -7.30 13.01 9.61
N GLU A 54 -7.31 14.29 10.01
CA GLU A 54 -7.27 14.74 11.41
C GLU A 54 -8.54 14.38 12.22
N LYS A 55 -9.63 14.03 11.53
CA LYS A 55 -10.93 13.70 12.14
C LYS A 55 -11.26 12.21 12.08
N ILE A 56 -10.34 11.39 11.60
CA ILE A 56 -10.58 9.95 11.51
C ILE A 56 -10.37 9.34 12.89
N GLU A 57 -11.44 8.79 13.46
CA GLU A 57 -11.39 8.06 14.73
C GLU A 57 -11.04 6.59 14.47
N LYS A 58 -9.99 6.12 15.15
CA LYS A 58 -9.60 4.71 15.13
C LYS A 58 -10.57 3.90 16.00
N TRP A 59 -11.20 2.91 15.42
CA TRP A 59 -12.07 1.98 16.17
C TRP A 59 -11.22 1.05 17.05
N SER A 60 -11.66 0.87 18.30
CA SER A 60 -11.03 -0.11 19.18
C SER A 60 -11.42 -1.53 18.75
N PRO A 61 -10.45 -2.46 18.58
CA PRO A 61 -10.74 -3.85 18.28
C PRO A 61 -11.65 -4.53 19.33
N ASP A 62 -11.52 -4.17 20.60
CA ASP A 62 -12.33 -4.74 21.67
C ASP A 62 -13.78 -4.24 21.62
N LEU A 63 -13.99 -2.96 21.32
CA LEU A 63 -15.35 -2.45 21.09
C LEU A 63 -15.97 -3.14 19.87
N PHE A 64 -15.20 -3.29 18.78
CA PHE A 64 -15.69 -3.98 17.59
C PHE A 64 -16.09 -5.43 17.88
N ARG A 65 -15.26 -6.19 18.61
CA ARG A 65 -15.57 -7.57 19.04
C ARG A 65 -16.86 -7.62 19.88
N THR A 66 -17.03 -6.67 20.81
CA THR A 66 -18.19 -6.60 21.69
C THR A 66 -19.47 -6.34 20.87
N PHE A 67 -19.45 -5.36 19.97
CA PHE A 67 -20.63 -5.00 19.17
C PHE A 67 -20.89 -5.94 17.98
N SER A 68 -19.94 -6.79 17.62
CA SER A 68 -20.12 -7.81 16.56
C SER A 68 -21.02 -8.98 16.98
N PHE A 69 -21.42 -9.08 18.25
CA PHE A 69 -22.29 -10.14 18.76
C PHE A 69 -21.85 -11.55 18.34
N GLY A 70 -20.54 -11.82 18.32
CA GLY A 70 -19.95 -13.07 17.88
C GLY A 70 -19.74 -13.22 16.37
N GLN A 71 -20.16 -12.24 15.57
CA GLN A 71 -19.99 -12.24 14.09
C GLN A 71 -18.75 -11.45 13.64
N VAL A 72 -17.64 -11.58 14.36
CA VAL A 72 -16.41 -10.81 14.09
C VAL A 72 -15.91 -11.02 12.67
N MET A 73 -15.92 -12.26 12.17
CA MET A 73 -15.46 -12.56 10.79
C MET A 73 -16.31 -11.86 9.73
N SER A 74 -17.63 -11.84 9.88
CA SER A 74 -18.52 -11.09 8.96
C SER A 74 -18.24 -9.59 9.02
N GLY A 75 -17.88 -9.07 10.18
CA GLY A 75 -17.47 -7.68 10.33
C GLY A 75 -16.16 -7.38 9.60
N ILE A 76 -15.18 -8.28 9.69
CA ILE A 76 -13.91 -8.17 8.95
C ILE A 76 -14.15 -8.20 7.44
N ASP A 77 -15.03 -9.09 6.95
CA ASP A 77 -15.41 -9.16 5.55
C ASP A 77 -16.02 -7.84 5.05
N LEU A 78 -16.87 -7.20 5.87
CA LEU A 78 -17.45 -5.89 5.54
C LEU A 78 -16.41 -4.78 5.51
N ILE A 79 -15.46 -4.75 6.45
CA ILE A 79 -14.34 -3.82 6.44
C ILE A 79 -13.52 -4.03 5.17
N TRP A 80 -13.19 -5.29 4.84
CA TRP A 80 -12.43 -5.62 3.64
C TRP A 80 -13.15 -5.22 2.35
N LEU A 81 -14.46 -5.44 2.25
CA LEU A 81 -15.26 -4.96 1.12
C LEU A 81 -15.23 -3.43 0.99
N ARG A 82 -15.26 -2.70 2.10
CA ARG A 82 -15.10 -1.25 2.10
C ARG A 82 -13.72 -0.83 1.59
N VAL A 83 -12.66 -1.51 2.04
CA VAL A 83 -11.30 -1.27 1.54
C VAL A 83 -11.20 -1.49 0.03
N LEU A 84 -11.82 -2.57 -0.50
CA LEU A 84 -11.83 -2.86 -1.94
C LEU A 84 -12.66 -1.83 -2.76
N GLN A 85 -13.58 -1.13 -2.14
CA GLN A 85 -14.42 -0.10 -2.75
C GLN A 85 -13.86 1.31 -2.53
N ASP A 86 -12.69 1.44 -1.89
CA ASP A 86 -12.05 2.75 -1.69
C ASP A 86 -11.65 3.35 -3.05
N ASP A 87 -12.38 4.38 -3.46
CA ASP A 87 -12.19 5.09 -4.72
C ASP A 87 -11.58 6.49 -4.53
N ALA A 88 -11.28 6.87 -3.30
CA ALA A 88 -10.69 8.16 -3.01
C ALA A 88 -9.28 8.26 -3.61
N ILE A 89 -9.02 9.39 -4.27
CA ILE A 89 -7.74 9.71 -4.92
C ILE A 89 -6.96 10.75 -4.08
N SER A 90 -7.60 11.26 -3.01
CA SER A 90 -6.99 12.30 -2.18
C SER A 90 -5.72 11.80 -1.50
N HIS A 91 -4.64 12.53 -1.70
CA HIS A 91 -3.40 12.34 -0.94
C HIS A 91 -3.58 12.95 0.45
N VAL A 92 -3.00 12.31 1.45
CA VAL A 92 -3.04 12.79 2.84
C VAL A 92 -1.81 13.63 3.11
N HIS A 93 -1.94 14.65 3.97
CA HIS A 93 -0.81 15.46 4.39
C HIS A 93 0.25 14.61 5.11
N GLU A 94 1.51 15.02 4.99
CA GLU A 94 2.63 14.33 5.63
C GLU A 94 2.39 14.11 7.13
N GLY A 95 2.60 12.88 7.58
CA GLY A 95 2.39 12.48 8.99
C GLY A 95 0.98 11.99 9.33
N LEU A 96 0.04 12.00 8.38
CA LEU A 96 -1.32 11.48 8.55
C LEU A 96 -1.56 10.27 7.64
N HIS A 97 -2.58 9.48 7.96
CA HIS A 97 -2.99 8.33 7.16
C HIS A 97 -4.40 8.50 6.63
N PRO A 98 -4.73 7.96 5.44
CA PRO A 98 -6.09 7.95 4.91
C PRO A 98 -7.01 7.04 5.74
N ALA A 99 -8.32 7.23 5.63
CA ALA A 99 -9.32 6.41 6.36
C ALA A 99 -9.11 4.91 6.14
N VAL A 100 -8.80 4.51 4.93
CA VAL A 100 -8.56 3.11 4.55
C VAL A 100 -7.39 2.46 5.32
N TYR A 101 -6.39 3.23 5.76
CA TYR A 101 -5.33 2.71 6.63
C TYR A 101 -5.89 2.20 7.96
N TYR A 102 -6.78 2.97 8.60
CA TYR A 102 -7.37 2.60 9.88
C TYR A 102 -8.32 1.40 9.76
N ASP A 103 -9.01 1.26 8.62
CA ASP A 103 -9.81 0.08 8.30
C ASP A 103 -8.91 -1.18 8.18
N LEU A 104 -7.79 -1.07 7.48
CA LEU A 104 -6.81 -2.15 7.33
C LEU A 104 -6.14 -2.52 8.65
N ASP A 105 -5.77 -1.52 9.45
CA ASP A 105 -5.19 -1.72 10.78
C ASP A 105 -6.18 -2.44 11.69
N LEU A 106 -7.46 -2.03 11.69
CA LEU A 106 -8.53 -2.71 12.45
C LEU A 106 -8.74 -4.15 11.95
N ALA A 107 -8.86 -4.37 10.64
CA ALA A 107 -9.06 -5.70 10.07
C ALA A 107 -7.94 -6.67 10.49
N THR A 108 -6.69 -6.19 10.46
CA THR A 108 -5.51 -6.97 10.85
C THR A 108 -5.29 -7.08 12.36
N ASP A 109 -5.90 -6.23 13.19
CA ASP A 109 -6.00 -6.42 14.65
C ASP A 109 -7.05 -7.48 15.02
N LEU A 110 -8.12 -7.57 14.23
CA LEU A 110 -9.20 -8.53 14.44
C LEU A 110 -8.85 -9.93 13.92
N ASP A 111 -8.21 -10.02 12.74
CA ASP A 111 -7.66 -11.24 12.14
C ASP A 111 -6.20 -11.04 11.72
N PRO A 112 -5.23 -11.23 12.62
CA PRO A 112 -3.82 -11.12 12.28
C PRO A 112 -3.32 -12.14 11.25
N ALA A 113 -4.08 -13.20 11.00
CA ALA A 113 -3.75 -14.22 9.99
C ALA A 113 -4.18 -13.86 8.57
N PHE A 114 -4.90 -12.75 8.37
CA PHE A 114 -5.41 -12.31 7.08
C PHE A 114 -4.31 -11.72 6.19
N LEU A 115 -3.47 -12.59 5.61
CA LEU A 115 -2.32 -12.20 4.77
C LEU A 115 -2.68 -11.24 3.65
N GLN A 116 -3.85 -11.46 3.00
CA GLN A 116 -4.28 -10.62 1.87
C GLN A 116 -4.55 -9.16 2.26
N ALA A 117 -5.00 -8.90 3.50
CA ALA A 117 -5.18 -7.55 4.00
C ALA A 117 -3.85 -6.80 4.11
N TYR A 118 -2.77 -7.48 4.49
CA TYR A 118 -1.44 -6.88 4.52
C TYR A 118 -0.93 -6.58 3.10
N ILE A 119 -0.98 -7.56 2.20
CA ILE A 119 -0.41 -7.40 0.85
C ILE A 119 -1.26 -6.45 0.01
N GLY A 120 -2.57 -6.70 -0.08
CA GLY A 120 -3.49 -5.87 -0.87
C GLY A 120 -3.63 -4.46 -0.31
N GLY A 121 -3.73 -4.36 1.03
CA GLY A 121 -3.81 -3.08 1.72
C GLY A 121 -2.55 -2.23 1.55
N ALA A 122 -1.38 -2.82 1.67
CA ALA A 122 -0.13 -2.09 1.47
C ALA A 122 0.06 -1.63 0.02
N ASN A 123 -0.36 -2.42 -0.97
CA ASN A 123 -0.37 -1.98 -2.37
C ASN A 123 -1.32 -0.77 -2.57
N LEU A 124 -2.52 -0.83 -2.00
CA LEU A 124 -3.47 0.29 -2.04
C LEU A 124 -2.85 1.56 -1.42
N LEU A 125 -2.27 1.44 -0.23
CA LEU A 125 -1.66 2.56 0.48
C LEU A 125 -0.45 3.13 -0.29
N ALA A 126 0.51 2.29 -0.68
CA ALA A 126 1.76 2.74 -1.30
C ALA A 126 1.56 3.23 -2.75
N VAL A 127 0.72 2.54 -3.54
CA VAL A 127 0.64 2.80 -5.00
C VAL A 127 -0.48 3.78 -5.35
N ILE A 128 -1.62 3.70 -4.65
CA ILE A 128 -2.81 4.47 -4.99
C ILE A 128 -2.97 5.69 -4.08
N ARG A 129 -2.72 5.53 -2.77
CA ARG A 129 -2.94 6.57 -1.77
C ARG A 129 -1.68 7.39 -1.45
N ASP A 130 -0.53 6.98 -1.96
CA ASP A 130 0.78 7.60 -1.71
C ASP A 130 1.13 7.70 -0.20
N ASP A 131 0.65 6.70 0.58
CA ASP A 131 0.91 6.57 2.01
C ASP A 131 1.97 5.48 2.26
N GLY A 132 3.21 5.78 1.91
CA GLY A 132 4.35 4.89 2.14
C GLY A 132 4.56 4.53 3.62
N PRO A 133 4.49 5.49 4.56
CA PRO A 133 4.57 5.18 5.99
C PRO A 133 3.46 4.23 6.48
N GLY A 134 2.21 4.44 6.07
CA GLY A 134 1.11 3.54 6.44
C GLY A 134 1.27 2.14 5.84
N ALA A 135 1.71 2.04 4.59
CA ALA A 135 2.03 0.76 3.96
C ALA A 135 3.14 0.01 4.71
N ARG A 136 4.23 0.71 5.09
CA ARG A 136 5.30 0.15 5.91
C ARG A 136 4.79 -0.40 7.23
N ASP A 137 4.00 0.37 7.97
CA ASP A 137 3.53 0.01 9.31
C ASP A 137 2.59 -1.20 9.26
N LEU A 138 1.72 -1.24 8.28
CA LEU A 138 0.86 -2.40 8.01
C LEU A 138 1.68 -3.66 7.68
N LEU A 139 2.68 -3.55 6.81
CA LEU A 139 3.53 -4.67 6.43
C LEU A 139 4.43 -5.14 7.58
N LEU A 140 4.97 -4.24 8.40
CA LEU A 140 5.74 -4.60 9.59
C LEU A 140 4.89 -5.37 10.60
N LYS A 141 3.62 -5.00 10.77
CA LYS A 141 2.67 -5.75 11.60
C LYS A 141 2.48 -7.18 11.07
N GLY A 142 2.33 -7.35 9.75
CA GLY A 142 2.26 -8.67 9.12
C GLY A 142 3.56 -9.47 9.25
N GLU A 143 4.73 -8.84 9.09
CA GLU A 143 6.04 -9.48 9.29
C GLU A 143 6.26 -9.93 10.73
N LYS A 144 5.84 -9.13 11.70
CA LYS A 144 5.87 -9.51 13.10
C LYS A 144 5.02 -10.76 13.34
N PHE A 145 3.78 -10.78 12.87
CA PHE A 145 2.90 -11.95 13.00
C PHE A 145 3.49 -13.18 12.28
N ARG A 146 4.08 -13.00 11.09
CA ARG A 146 4.76 -14.08 10.37
C ARG A 146 5.89 -14.71 11.18
N THR A 147 6.70 -13.90 11.86
CA THR A 147 7.88 -14.38 12.59
C THR A 147 7.54 -14.94 13.95
N GLU A 148 6.58 -14.35 14.65
CA GLU A 148 6.28 -14.69 16.03
C GLU A 148 5.17 -15.76 16.17
N ASN A 149 4.19 -15.77 15.29
CA ASN A 149 2.99 -16.60 15.44
C ASN A 149 2.86 -17.72 14.40
N ILE A 150 3.16 -17.45 13.12
CA ILE A 150 2.99 -18.45 12.05
C ILE A 150 3.79 -19.74 12.29
N PRO A 151 5.00 -19.74 12.89
CA PRO A 151 5.70 -20.98 13.18
C PRO A 151 4.88 -22.00 13.99
N ASP A 152 4.00 -21.54 14.89
CA ASP A 152 3.18 -22.38 15.75
C ASP A 152 1.90 -22.91 15.06
N TYR A 153 1.57 -22.40 13.89
CA TYR A 153 0.40 -22.87 13.12
C TYR A 153 0.69 -24.20 12.41
N PRO A 154 -0.35 -25.05 12.21
CA PRO A 154 -0.21 -26.30 11.46
C PRO A 154 0.28 -26.09 10.03
N GLU A 155 1.06 -27.03 9.49
CA GLU A 155 1.64 -26.92 8.14
C GLU A 155 0.60 -26.78 7.02
N ASN A 156 -0.56 -27.42 7.17
CA ASN A 156 -1.67 -27.28 6.20
C ASN A 156 -2.24 -25.85 6.20
N PHE A 157 -2.28 -25.17 7.35
CA PHE A 157 -2.66 -23.77 7.44
C PHE A 157 -1.63 -22.87 6.75
N LYS A 158 -0.33 -23.05 7.05
CA LYS A 158 0.75 -22.29 6.44
C LYS A 158 0.73 -22.40 4.91
N LYS A 159 0.60 -23.62 4.38
CA LYS A 159 0.51 -23.86 2.94
C LYS A 159 -0.71 -23.23 2.28
N ARG A 160 -1.85 -23.20 2.98
CA ARG A 160 -3.10 -22.70 2.42
C ARG A 160 -3.24 -21.19 2.51
N HIS A 161 -2.82 -20.59 3.61
CA HIS A 161 -3.11 -19.19 3.93
C HIS A 161 -1.87 -18.28 3.91
N TRP A 162 -0.67 -18.85 4.08
CA TRP A 162 0.59 -18.10 4.18
C TRP A 162 1.65 -18.50 3.17
N SER A 163 1.26 -19.18 2.10
CA SER A 163 2.19 -19.53 0.99
C SER A 163 2.76 -18.29 0.26
N GLY A 164 2.06 -17.17 0.32
CA GLY A 164 2.49 -15.88 -0.24
C GLY A 164 3.33 -15.01 0.70
N ALA A 165 3.86 -15.54 1.80
CA ALA A 165 4.62 -14.76 2.78
C ALA A 165 5.87 -14.06 2.19
N SER A 166 6.49 -14.63 1.16
CA SER A 166 7.59 -13.97 0.44
C SER A 166 7.17 -12.66 -0.23
N SER A 167 5.92 -12.57 -0.72
CA SER A 167 5.38 -11.34 -1.31
C SER A 167 5.20 -10.22 -0.27
N LEU A 168 4.87 -10.57 0.99
CA LEU A 168 4.81 -9.60 2.08
C LEU A 168 6.16 -8.93 2.30
N SER A 169 7.23 -9.72 2.46
CA SER A 169 8.59 -9.20 2.67
C SER A 169 9.12 -8.46 1.43
N MET A 170 8.77 -8.93 0.21
CA MET A 170 9.11 -8.22 -1.03
C MET A 170 8.44 -6.85 -1.11
N LEU A 171 7.15 -6.77 -0.78
CA LEU A 171 6.42 -5.50 -0.80
C LEU A 171 6.93 -4.54 0.27
N LEU A 172 7.32 -5.06 1.43
CA LEU A 172 7.97 -4.25 2.47
C LEU A 172 9.33 -3.71 2.00
N ALA A 173 10.12 -4.53 1.31
CA ALA A 173 11.38 -4.09 0.70
C ALA A 173 11.14 -3.02 -0.37
N TYR A 174 10.10 -3.19 -1.21
CA TYR A 174 9.67 -2.19 -2.18
C TYR A 174 9.30 -0.87 -1.49
N THR A 175 8.47 -0.92 -0.45
CA THR A 175 8.02 0.28 0.29
C THR A 175 9.22 1.04 0.88
N TYR A 176 10.18 0.33 1.49
CA TYR A 176 11.39 0.96 1.97
C TYR A 176 12.22 1.58 0.85
N LEU A 177 12.33 0.89 -0.28
CA LEU A 177 13.15 1.33 -1.40
C LEU A 177 12.56 2.57 -2.09
N PHE A 178 11.28 2.54 -2.44
CA PHE A 178 10.66 3.51 -3.34
C PHE A 178 9.82 4.57 -2.65
N GLU A 179 9.19 4.25 -1.54
CA GLU A 179 8.33 5.21 -0.86
C GLU A 179 9.06 5.95 0.27
N LEU A 180 10.04 5.27 0.90
CA LEU A 180 10.73 5.79 2.07
C LEU A 180 12.21 6.10 1.82
N ASN A 181 12.74 5.78 0.64
CA ASN A 181 14.15 5.97 0.26
C ASN A 181 15.14 5.37 1.30
N ASP A 182 14.76 4.25 1.92
CA ASP A 182 15.57 3.54 2.92
C ASP A 182 16.19 2.28 2.33
N MET A 183 17.33 2.44 1.68
CA MET A 183 18.08 1.38 1.02
C MET A 183 18.50 0.27 2.00
N LEU A 184 18.83 0.62 3.26
CA LEU A 184 19.31 -0.36 4.23
C LEU A 184 18.22 -1.37 4.59
N ASN A 185 17.03 -0.87 4.94
CA ASN A 185 15.89 -1.72 5.25
C ASN A 185 15.36 -2.42 4.01
N ALA A 186 15.38 -1.80 2.83
CA ALA A 186 15.04 -2.45 1.58
C ALA A 186 15.89 -3.70 1.33
N LYS A 187 17.21 -3.61 1.41
CA LYS A 187 18.14 -4.75 1.29
C LYS A 187 17.84 -5.84 2.30
N LYS A 188 17.61 -5.46 3.57
CA LYS A 188 17.25 -6.39 4.64
C LYS A 188 16.03 -7.23 4.25
N TYR A 189 14.94 -6.59 3.83
CA TYR A 189 13.70 -7.30 3.54
C TYR A 189 13.69 -8.03 2.20
N PHE A 190 14.44 -7.58 1.19
CA PHE A 190 14.71 -8.39 -0.01
C PHE A 190 15.46 -9.68 0.35
N ASN A 191 16.46 -9.60 1.25
CA ASN A 191 17.16 -10.78 1.70
C ASN A 191 16.24 -11.74 2.46
N VAL A 192 15.39 -11.24 3.36
CA VAL A 192 14.35 -12.04 4.04
C VAL A 192 13.45 -12.71 3.00
N ALA A 193 12.90 -11.94 2.05
CA ALA A 193 12.03 -12.46 1.00
C ALA A 193 12.71 -13.59 0.20
N SER A 194 13.98 -13.44 -0.14
CA SER A 194 14.73 -14.41 -0.93
C SER A 194 14.90 -15.78 -0.28
N GLN A 195 14.79 -15.83 1.06
CA GLN A 195 14.95 -17.06 1.86
C GLN A 195 13.61 -17.74 2.17
N LEU A 196 12.49 -17.07 1.89
CA LEU A 196 11.17 -17.62 2.18
C LEU A 196 10.69 -18.60 1.10
N PRO A 197 9.91 -19.63 1.48
CA PRO A 197 9.26 -20.52 0.53
C PRO A 197 8.40 -19.76 -0.46
N GLY A 198 8.43 -20.16 -1.73
CA GLY A 198 7.67 -19.49 -2.80
C GLY A 198 8.30 -18.20 -3.32
N SER A 199 9.48 -17.81 -2.81
CA SER A 199 10.20 -16.66 -3.35
C SER A 199 10.64 -16.92 -4.80
N PRO A 200 10.41 -15.94 -5.70
CA PRO A 200 10.93 -16.03 -7.06
C PRO A 200 12.46 -16.08 -7.08
N THR A 201 13.04 -16.93 -7.94
CA THR A 201 14.49 -17.15 -8.02
C THR A 201 15.30 -15.88 -8.35
N TYR A 202 14.66 -14.92 -9.00
CA TYR A 202 15.32 -13.65 -9.33
C TYR A 202 15.55 -12.72 -8.12
N VAL A 203 14.81 -12.90 -7.00
CA VAL A 203 14.91 -12.02 -5.82
C VAL A 203 16.33 -12.00 -5.23
N GLN A 204 17.00 -13.15 -5.22
CA GLN A 204 18.41 -13.24 -4.79
C GLN A 204 19.35 -12.39 -5.66
N ASN A 205 19.05 -12.28 -6.96
CA ASN A 205 19.80 -11.45 -7.88
C ASN A 205 19.51 -9.96 -7.65
N LEU A 206 18.30 -9.60 -7.22
CA LEU A 206 17.95 -8.21 -6.90
C LEU A 206 18.82 -7.65 -5.75
N VAL A 207 19.04 -8.44 -4.70
CA VAL A 207 19.89 -8.02 -3.57
C VAL A 207 21.28 -7.64 -4.04
N ARG A 208 21.90 -8.46 -4.91
CA ARG A 208 23.23 -8.16 -5.47
C ARG A 208 23.23 -6.94 -6.39
N ARG A 209 22.15 -6.68 -7.11
CA ARG A 209 22.04 -5.53 -8.01
C ARG A 209 21.88 -4.21 -7.26
N LEU A 210 21.27 -4.21 -6.09
CA LEU A 210 21.17 -3.04 -5.24
C LEU A 210 22.52 -2.53 -4.72
N ASP A 211 23.58 -3.33 -4.84
CA ASP A 211 24.96 -2.92 -4.50
C ASP A 211 25.63 -2.18 -5.66
N ALA A 212 25.10 -2.28 -6.87
CA ALA A 212 25.65 -1.60 -8.04
C ALA A 212 25.05 -0.19 -8.17
N PRO A 213 25.85 0.82 -8.61
CA PRO A 213 25.32 2.16 -8.85
C PRO A 213 24.17 2.15 -9.87
N GLY A 214 23.02 2.71 -9.53
CA GLY A 214 21.81 2.71 -10.37
C GLY A 214 21.06 1.38 -10.42
N GLY A 215 21.49 0.38 -9.66
CA GLY A 215 20.83 -0.93 -9.60
C GLY A 215 19.42 -0.88 -9.03
N GLU A 216 19.12 0.14 -8.21
CA GLU A 216 17.81 0.41 -7.65
C GLU A 216 16.73 0.60 -8.73
N TYR A 217 17.04 1.26 -9.83
CA TYR A 217 16.08 1.49 -10.93
C TYR A 217 15.73 0.17 -11.64
N GLU A 218 16.74 -0.67 -11.93
CA GLU A 218 16.51 -1.99 -12.53
C GLU A 218 15.71 -2.91 -11.60
N VAL A 219 16.04 -2.91 -10.31
CA VAL A 219 15.31 -3.66 -9.29
C VAL A 219 13.87 -3.19 -9.22
N GLY A 220 13.66 -1.87 -9.19
CA GLY A 220 12.33 -1.27 -9.15
C GLY A 220 11.47 -1.62 -10.35
N MET A 221 12.01 -1.51 -11.55
CA MET A 221 11.28 -1.88 -12.77
C MET A 221 10.84 -3.34 -12.77
N LYS A 222 11.74 -4.28 -12.41
CA LYS A 222 11.41 -5.70 -12.32
C LYS A 222 10.36 -6.00 -11.27
N LEU A 223 10.41 -5.31 -10.15
CA LEU A 223 9.46 -5.49 -9.07
C LEU A 223 8.07 -4.96 -9.44
N LEU A 224 8.00 -3.78 -10.07
CA LEU A 224 6.74 -3.25 -10.61
C LEU A 224 6.15 -4.17 -11.69
N ASP A 225 6.99 -4.74 -12.56
CA ASP A 225 6.54 -5.74 -13.53
C ASP A 225 5.98 -7.01 -12.88
N PHE A 226 6.55 -7.43 -11.76
CA PHE A 226 6.04 -8.56 -10.99
C PHE A 226 4.69 -8.23 -10.34
N LEU A 227 4.58 -7.10 -9.65
CA LEU A 227 3.35 -6.67 -8.97
C LEU A 227 2.22 -6.39 -9.96
N ALA A 228 2.53 -5.80 -11.11
CA ALA A 228 1.54 -5.48 -12.16
C ALA A 228 0.91 -6.72 -12.80
N LYS A 229 1.58 -7.90 -12.76
CA LYS A 229 1.00 -9.15 -13.31
C LYS A 229 -0.25 -9.60 -12.59
N ASP A 230 -0.34 -9.34 -11.29
CA ASP A 230 -1.47 -9.75 -10.47
C ASP A 230 -2.54 -8.65 -10.34
N ALA A 231 -2.24 -7.44 -10.79
CA ALA A 231 -3.19 -6.32 -10.81
C ALA A 231 -4.21 -6.51 -11.93
N LYS A 232 -5.48 -6.66 -11.55
CA LYS A 232 -6.59 -6.91 -12.48
C LYS A 232 -7.43 -5.68 -12.76
N ASP A 233 -7.29 -4.63 -11.96
CA ASP A 233 -8.05 -3.41 -12.11
C ASP A 233 -7.22 -2.31 -12.79
N ASP A 234 -7.90 -1.48 -13.61
CA ASP A 234 -7.28 -0.43 -14.42
C ASP A 234 -6.58 0.63 -13.56
N ARG A 235 -7.10 0.89 -12.38
CA ARG A 235 -6.59 1.92 -11.48
C ARG A 235 -5.24 1.53 -10.88
N THR A 236 -5.12 0.29 -10.41
CA THR A 236 -3.85 -0.26 -9.92
C THR A 236 -2.81 -0.30 -11.04
N GLN A 237 -3.22 -0.67 -12.27
CA GLN A 237 -2.35 -0.63 -13.45
C GLN A 237 -1.86 0.80 -13.74
N GLU A 238 -2.76 1.80 -13.72
CA GLU A 238 -2.38 3.21 -13.91
C GLU A 238 -1.37 3.68 -12.85
N GLY A 239 -1.56 3.28 -11.59
CA GLY A 239 -0.62 3.56 -10.50
C GLY A 239 0.77 2.97 -10.76
N PHE A 240 0.86 1.72 -11.19
CA PHE A 240 2.12 1.10 -11.56
C PHE A 240 2.77 1.77 -12.77
N ASP A 241 1.99 2.15 -13.78
CA ASP A 241 2.52 2.84 -14.96
C ASP A 241 3.08 4.23 -14.61
N LYS A 242 2.44 4.97 -13.70
CA LYS A 242 2.99 6.23 -13.18
C LYS A 242 4.32 6.00 -12.48
N LYS A 243 4.42 5.00 -11.62
CA LYS A 243 5.67 4.67 -10.92
C LYS A 243 6.76 4.19 -11.88
N LYS A 244 6.44 3.40 -12.91
CA LYS A 244 7.40 3.01 -13.95
C LYS A 244 7.95 4.22 -14.72
N LYS A 245 7.10 5.19 -15.08
CA LYS A 245 7.53 6.44 -15.73
C LYS A 245 8.48 7.23 -14.82
N SER A 246 8.17 7.34 -13.54
CA SER A 246 9.04 8.00 -12.56
C SER A 246 10.40 7.31 -12.44
N LEU A 247 10.43 5.98 -12.33
CA LEU A 247 11.68 5.20 -12.28
C LEU A 247 12.52 5.38 -13.55
N PHE A 248 11.88 5.34 -14.71
CA PHE A 248 12.57 5.55 -15.99
C PHE A 248 13.21 6.94 -16.07
N LEU A 249 12.49 7.99 -15.63
CA LEU A 249 13.03 9.33 -15.53
C LEU A 249 14.20 9.40 -14.54
N GLY A 250 14.07 8.75 -13.39
CA GLY A 250 15.12 8.66 -12.38
C GLY A 250 16.39 8.01 -12.92
N GLU A 251 16.28 6.88 -13.61
CA GLU A 251 17.40 6.19 -14.24
C GLU A 251 18.09 7.08 -15.29
N LEU A 252 17.30 7.73 -16.14
CA LEU A 252 17.81 8.66 -17.14
C LEU A 252 18.62 9.79 -16.49
N LEU A 253 18.05 10.43 -15.46
CA LEU A 253 18.73 11.51 -14.74
C LEU A 253 20.00 11.01 -14.03
N PHE A 254 19.97 9.83 -13.44
CA PHE A 254 21.14 9.21 -12.83
C PHE A 254 22.27 9.03 -13.85
N GLN A 255 21.97 8.47 -15.03
CA GLN A 255 22.94 8.26 -16.09
C GLN A 255 23.50 9.58 -16.63
N ILE A 256 22.64 10.59 -16.82
CA ILE A 256 23.03 11.92 -17.26
C ILE A 256 23.94 12.58 -16.22
N ASN A 257 23.55 12.58 -14.93
CA ASN A 257 24.33 13.20 -13.86
C ASN A 257 25.69 12.54 -13.69
N ASN A 258 25.78 11.21 -13.78
CA ASN A 258 27.05 10.50 -13.74
C ASN A 258 27.97 10.92 -14.88
N SER A 259 27.44 10.94 -16.12
CA SER A 259 28.21 11.33 -17.29
C SER A 259 28.66 12.80 -17.23
N PHE A 260 27.77 13.69 -16.78
CA PHE A 260 28.06 15.11 -16.62
C PHE A 260 29.07 15.38 -15.49
N THR A 261 28.95 14.69 -14.37
CA THR A 261 29.91 14.79 -13.27
C THR A 261 31.31 14.34 -13.70
N GLN A 262 31.41 13.26 -14.45
CA GLN A 262 32.69 12.82 -15.01
C GLN A 262 33.30 13.86 -15.99
N ASP A 263 32.47 14.52 -16.81
CA ASP A 263 32.94 15.59 -17.71
C ASP A 263 33.40 16.81 -16.91
N LEU A 264 32.70 17.20 -15.84
CA LEU A 264 33.12 18.27 -14.94
C LEU A 264 34.48 18.00 -14.28
N LEU A 265 34.69 16.75 -13.83
CA LEU A 265 35.96 16.32 -13.23
C LEU A 265 37.09 16.33 -14.26
N LYS A 266 36.86 15.81 -15.47
CA LYS A 266 37.82 15.77 -16.58
C LYS A 266 38.27 17.18 -16.96
N ASN A 267 37.35 18.13 -17.00
CA ASN A 267 37.63 19.52 -17.36
C ASN A 267 38.04 20.39 -16.15
N LYS A 268 38.22 19.78 -14.96
CA LYS A 268 38.71 20.43 -13.73
C LYS A 268 37.86 21.67 -13.34
N ILE A 269 36.55 21.60 -13.51
CA ILE A 269 35.63 22.69 -13.15
C ILE A 269 35.66 22.88 -11.63
N PRO A 270 36.04 24.08 -11.14
CA PRO A 270 36.19 24.31 -9.72
C PRO A 270 34.85 24.34 -8.99
N ALA A 271 34.86 24.00 -7.69
CA ALA A 271 33.64 23.88 -6.90
C ALA A 271 32.80 25.18 -6.84
N HIS A 272 33.46 26.36 -6.77
CA HIS A 272 32.75 27.64 -6.77
C HIS A 272 31.99 27.92 -8.06
N ALA A 273 32.48 27.43 -9.20
CA ALA A 273 31.81 27.60 -10.49
C ALA A 273 30.49 26.82 -10.59
N LYS A 274 30.32 25.76 -9.77
CA LYS A 274 29.08 24.96 -9.71
C LYS A 274 27.91 25.73 -9.07
N GLN A 275 28.17 26.80 -8.32
CA GLN A 275 27.16 27.68 -7.74
C GLN A 275 26.68 28.75 -8.75
N ASP A 276 27.44 29.01 -9.82
CA ASP A 276 27.03 29.95 -10.86
C ASP A 276 26.08 29.24 -11.85
N SER A 277 24.79 29.50 -11.69
CA SER A 277 23.73 28.92 -12.52
C SER A 277 23.86 29.24 -14.00
N ASN A 278 24.34 30.46 -14.35
CA ASN A 278 24.49 30.88 -15.75
C ASN A 278 25.68 30.18 -16.42
N LEU A 279 26.78 30.08 -15.70
CA LEU A 279 27.96 29.38 -16.19
C LEU A 279 27.67 27.89 -16.39
N MET A 280 27.05 27.26 -15.41
CA MET A 280 26.72 25.85 -15.46
C MET A 280 25.64 25.54 -16.52
N SER A 281 24.69 26.44 -16.75
CA SER A 281 23.69 26.27 -17.82
C SER A 281 24.32 26.30 -19.19
N ARG A 282 25.28 27.18 -19.42
CA ARG A 282 26.07 27.20 -20.67
C ARG A 282 26.91 25.93 -20.81
N TYR A 283 27.59 25.53 -19.75
CA TYR A 283 28.40 24.32 -19.75
C TYR A 283 27.56 23.06 -20.01
N TRP A 284 26.35 22.99 -19.44
CA TRP A 284 25.38 21.94 -19.70
C TRP A 284 24.95 21.91 -21.19
N ALA A 285 24.63 23.06 -21.79
CA ALA A 285 24.26 23.12 -23.19
C ALA A 285 25.38 22.62 -24.08
N ASP A 286 26.64 23.04 -23.81
CA ASP A 286 27.83 22.60 -24.55
C ASP A 286 28.09 21.10 -24.35
N PHE A 287 27.88 20.57 -23.12
CA PHE A 287 27.98 19.15 -22.85
C PHE A 287 26.95 18.34 -23.66
N CYS A 288 25.69 18.78 -23.70
CA CYS A 288 24.63 18.15 -24.48
C CYS A 288 25.01 18.10 -25.97
N THR A 289 25.53 19.22 -26.54
CA THR A 289 25.91 19.29 -27.93
C THR A 289 27.08 18.34 -28.21
N ARG A 290 28.14 18.35 -27.40
CA ARG A 290 29.33 17.51 -27.59
C ARG A 290 29.06 16.01 -27.43
N ASN A 291 28.13 15.63 -26.55
CA ASN A 291 27.86 14.23 -26.21
C ASN A 291 26.52 13.71 -26.75
N HIS A 292 25.85 14.47 -27.62
CA HIS A 292 24.55 14.13 -28.19
C HIS A 292 23.50 13.76 -27.13
N LYS A 293 23.52 14.47 -25.99
CA LYS A 293 22.54 14.24 -24.90
C LYS A 293 21.31 15.12 -25.12
N PRO A 294 20.11 14.60 -24.77
CA PRO A 294 18.88 15.38 -24.90
C PRO A 294 18.87 16.55 -23.91
N GLN A 295 18.27 17.67 -24.30
CA GLN A 295 17.97 18.79 -23.41
C GLN A 295 16.57 18.70 -22.78
N HIS A 296 15.79 17.72 -23.21
CA HIS A 296 14.47 17.40 -22.68
C HIS A 296 14.39 15.92 -22.34
N ASP A 297 13.63 15.60 -21.33
CA ASP A 297 13.34 14.21 -21.03
C ASP A 297 12.25 13.64 -21.97
N PRO A 298 12.02 12.33 -21.99
CA PRO A 298 11.00 11.68 -22.83
C PRO A 298 9.56 12.11 -22.55
N PHE A 299 9.30 12.79 -21.45
CA PHE A 299 7.97 13.28 -21.06
C PHE A 299 7.78 14.78 -21.36
N GLY A 300 8.77 15.41 -22.02
CA GLY A 300 8.72 16.79 -22.45
C GLY A 300 9.28 17.81 -21.45
N GLY A 301 9.76 17.37 -20.29
CA GLY A 301 10.37 18.23 -19.29
C GLY A 301 11.75 18.72 -19.73
N LYS A 302 12.07 19.96 -19.39
CA LYS A 302 13.38 20.56 -19.66
C LYS A 302 14.40 20.06 -18.64
N LEU A 303 15.55 19.58 -19.11
CA LEU A 303 16.68 19.20 -18.28
C LEU A 303 17.56 20.44 -18.04
N ALA A 304 17.76 20.80 -16.77
CA ALA A 304 18.50 21.99 -16.38
C ALA A 304 19.38 21.72 -15.15
N TRP A 305 20.46 22.52 -15.02
CA TRP A 305 21.30 22.49 -13.82
C TRP A 305 20.59 23.16 -12.64
N ASP A 306 20.55 22.44 -11.52
CA ASP A 306 20.11 22.97 -10.24
C ASP A 306 21.34 23.32 -9.39
N PRO A 307 21.58 24.60 -9.05
CA PRO A 307 22.75 25.04 -8.28
C PRO A 307 22.66 24.62 -6.80
N VAL A 308 21.48 24.40 -6.27
CA VAL A 308 21.27 23.95 -4.87
C VAL A 308 21.58 22.46 -4.75
N ALA A 309 20.94 21.65 -5.59
CA ALA A 309 21.16 20.20 -5.62
C ALA A 309 22.48 19.82 -6.30
N GLN A 310 23.15 20.75 -7.01
CA GLN A 310 24.37 20.52 -7.79
C GLN A 310 24.27 19.34 -8.75
N LYS A 311 23.12 19.21 -9.41
CA LYS A 311 22.82 18.13 -10.38
C LYS A 311 21.90 18.62 -11.49
N ILE A 312 21.79 17.83 -12.56
CA ILE A 312 20.77 18.05 -13.59
C ILE A 312 19.44 17.51 -13.08
N VAL A 313 18.41 18.33 -13.18
CA VAL A 313 17.02 18.00 -12.79
C VAL A 313 16.10 18.16 -14.00
N SER A 314 14.93 17.52 -13.93
CA SER A 314 13.88 17.70 -14.93
C SER A 314 12.76 18.58 -14.40
N SER A 315 12.16 19.40 -15.29
CA SER A 315 10.94 20.14 -15.00
C SER A 315 9.66 19.29 -15.09
N THR A 316 9.75 18.03 -15.53
CA THR A 316 8.60 17.12 -15.52
C THR A 316 8.20 16.84 -14.07
N PRO A 317 6.92 17.04 -13.71
CA PRO A 317 6.43 16.63 -12.40
C PRO A 317 6.62 15.12 -12.22
N HIS A 318 7.35 14.74 -11.19
CA HIS A 318 7.54 13.33 -10.83
C HIS A 318 7.16 13.17 -9.36
N GLN A 319 6.47 12.09 -9.06
CA GLN A 319 6.28 11.66 -7.68
C GLN A 319 7.64 11.22 -7.16
N LYS A 320 7.87 11.34 -5.85
CA LYS A 320 9.13 11.03 -5.15
C LYS A 320 9.85 9.85 -5.79
N VAL A 321 10.99 10.13 -6.36
CA VAL A 321 11.90 9.14 -6.94
C VAL A 321 13.26 9.35 -6.33
N PHE A 322 14.00 8.29 -6.15
CA PHE A 322 15.33 8.27 -5.53
C PHE A 322 16.17 9.51 -5.77
N GLY A 323 16.45 10.27 -4.70
CA GLY A 323 17.43 11.33 -4.70
C GLY A 323 17.20 12.44 -5.73
N LEU A 324 15.97 12.63 -6.16
CA LEU A 324 15.57 13.70 -7.08
C LEU A 324 14.91 14.87 -6.33
N ASP A 325 14.65 14.75 -5.03
CA ASP A 325 14.17 15.82 -4.16
C ASP A 325 15.30 16.76 -3.74
#